data_e4d5dcbb695b54f7bc2d120131ca520f
#
_entry.id   e4d5dcbb695b54f7bc2d120131ca520f
#
_cell.length_a   1.000
_cell.length_b   1.000
_cell.length_c   1.000
_cell.angle_alpha   90.00
_cell.angle_beta   90.00
_cell.angle_gamma   90.00
#
_symmetry.space_group_name_H-M   'P 1'
#
loop_
_entity.id
_entity.type
_entity.pdbx_description
1 polymer ?
#
loop_
_entity_poly.entity_id
_entity_poly.type
_entity_poly.pdbx_seq_one_letter_code
_entity_poly.pdbx_strand_id
1 'polypeptide(L)'
;MSENGAPILFSDIGSVEDTRQIQSNIVRVNGRSLVYVPVYRQPGSNTIEIVDKIHGKLAEILERLKEEKRDAAGNDDPKMVNLSLEVVMDQSVKVREGINALWIAGALGALFAGAVVLVFLRSLSSTLVIVVAIPVSILSSLIGLYFSGNTVNAMTLGGLALAVGILIDQAIVVLDNIERHMQ
;
A
#
# COMPACT_ATOMS: atom_id res chain seq x y z
N MET A 1 6.01 -4.58 56.16
CA MET A 1 6.67 -4.45 57.46
C MET A 1 6.67 -5.84 58.06
N SER A 2 7.81 -6.30 58.59
CA SER A 2 7.89 -7.56 59.32
C SER A 2 7.10 -7.45 60.64
N GLU A 3 6.76 -8.59 61.28
CA GLU A 3 6.05 -8.62 62.59
C GLU A 3 6.76 -7.77 63.66
N ASN A 4 8.02 -7.46 63.54
CA ASN A 4 8.81 -6.63 64.45
C ASN A 4 8.95 -5.15 64.02
N GLY A 5 8.19 -4.67 63.04
CA GLY A 5 8.21 -3.28 62.57
C GLY A 5 9.46 -2.87 61.78
N ALA A 6 10.36 -3.78 61.47
CA ALA A 6 11.54 -3.52 60.63
C ALA A 6 11.11 -3.37 59.17
N PRO A 7 11.71 -2.42 58.38
CA PRO A 7 11.41 -2.28 56.97
C PRO A 7 11.92 -3.52 56.24
N ILE A 8 11.06 -4.15 55.45
CA ILE A 8 11.42 -5.24 54.55
C ILE A 8 12.01 -4.60 53.28
N LEU A 9 13.28 -4.87 53.01
CA LEU A 9 13.94 -4.43 51.82
C LEU A 9 13.61 -5.36 50.65
N PHE A 10 13.71 -4.84 49.41
CA PHE A 10 13.47 -5.65 48.22
C PHE A 10 14.44 -6.84 48.12
N SER A 11 15.66 -6.64 48.62
CA SER A 11 16.70 -7.70 48.70
C SER A 11 16.31 -8.86 49.63
N ASP A 12 15.35 -8.67 50.54
CA ASP A 12 14.90 -9.71 51.48
C ASP A 12 13.85 -10.62 50.86
N ILE A 13 13.25 -10.17 49.75
CA ILE A 13 12.15 -10.85 49.07
C ILE A 13 12.60 -11.47 47.74
N GLY A 14 13.58 -10.84 47.07
CA GLY A 14 14.08 -11.31 45.78
C GLY A 14 15.30 -10.56 45.27
N SER A 15 15.80 -10.97 44.17
CA SER A 15 16.89 -10.29 43.44
C SER A 15 16.33 -9.52 42.26
N VAL A 16 16.85 -8.30 42.04
CA VAL A 16 16.55 -7.51 40.85
C VAL A 16 17.72 -7.66 39.89
N GLU A 17 17.45 -8.26 38.75
CA GLU A 17 18.43 -8.41 37.70
C GLU A 17 18.06 -7.52 36.53
N ASP A 18 19.04 -6.79 35.97
CA ASP A 18 18.87 -6.07 34.70
C ASP A 18 18.96 -7.08 33.56
N THR A 19 17.80 -7.54 33.14
CA THR A 19 17.69 -8.54 32.08
C THR A 19 16.68 -8.09 31.02
N ARG A 20 16.79 -8.67 29.85
CA ARG A 20 15.84 -8.46 28.76
C ARG A 20 14.74 -9.52 28.79
N GLN A 21 13.59 -9.16 28.27
CA GLN A 21 12.48 -10.10 28.06
C GLN A 21 12.95 -11.26 27.16
N ILE A 22 12.42 -12.47 27.42
CA ILE A 22 12.72 -13.65 26.60
C ILE A 22 12.40 -13.34 25.14
N GLN A 23 13.41 -13.44 24.30
CA GLN A 23 13.27 -13.16 22.87
C GLN A 23 12.54 -14.34 22.20
N SER A 24 11.24 -14.18 21.93
CA SER A 24 10.41 -15.19 21.28
C SER A 24 10.53 -15.13 19.74
N ASN A 25 10.91 -13.97 19.18
CA ASN A 25 10.97 -13.75 17.74
C ASN A 25 12.37 -13.30 17.33
N ILE A 26 12.93 -13.92 16.29
CA ILE A 26 14.19 -13.51 15.67
C ILE A 26 13.89 -13.09 14.24
N VAL A 27 14.15 -11.81 13.92
CA VAL A 27 14.04 -11.30 12.56
C VAL A 27 15.43 -11.25 11.94
N ARG A 28 15.56 -11.82 10.75
CA ARG A 28 16.79 -11.78 9.97
C ARG A 28 16.50 -11.24 8.58
N VAL A 29 17.29 -10.27 8.16
CA VAL A 29 17.26 -9.70 6.81
C VAL A 29 18.67 -9.83 6.22
N ASN A 30 18.81 -10.45 5.08
CA ASN A 30 20.10 -10.72 4.43
C ASN A 30 21.11 -11.43 5.35
N GLY A 31 20.62 -12.36 6.20
CA GLY A 31 21.45 -13.13 7.14
C GLY A 31 21.84 -12.37 8.43
N ARG A 32 21.50 -11.09 8.57
CA ARG A 32 21.77 -10.28 9.77
C ARG A 32 20.55 -10.22 10.67
N SER A 33 20.77 -10.37 11.98
CA SER A 33 19.72 -10.15 12.98
C SER A 33 19.44 -8.67 13.13
N LEU A 34 18.18 -8.27 12.97
CA LEU A 34 17.74 -6.86 12.98
C LEU A 34 16.50 -6.70 13.87
N VAL A 35 16.23 -5.45 14.24
CA VAL A 35 14.96 -5.06 14.85
C VAL A 35 13.98 -4.71 13.71
N TYR A 36 12.82 -5.32 13.73
CA TYR A 36 11.75 -5.08 12.76
C TYR A 36 10.62 -4.31 13.44
N VAL A 37 10.24 -3.20 12.86
CA VAL A 37 9.14 -2.37 13.34
C VAL A 37 8.01 -2.43 12.31
N PRO A 38 6.92 -3.19 12.57
CA PRO A 38 5.77 -3.22 11.70
C PRO A 38 4.95 -1.93 11.86
N VAL A 39 4.67 -1.26 10.77
CA VAL A 39 3.77 -0.11 10.73
C VAL A 39 2.46 -0.52 10.10
N TYR A 40 1.38 -0.46 10.87
CA TYR A 40 0.05 -0.80 10.41
C TYR A 40 -0.73 0.45 10.04
N ARG A 41 -1.35 0.43 8.87
CA ARG A 41 -2.28 1.50 8.47
C ARG A 41 -3.65 1.30 9.12
N GLN A 42 -4.33 2.38 9.40
CA GLN A 42 -5.74 2.32 9.81
C GLN A 42 -6.63 1.95 8.61
N PRO A 43 -7.74 1.22 8.83
CA PRO A 43 -8.73 0.98 7.79
C PRO A 43 -9.23 2.29 7.18
N GLY A 44 -9.40 2.32 5.86
CA GLY A 44 -9.86 3.52 5.14
C GLY A 44 -8.77 4.55 4.83
N SER A 45 -7.53 4.37 5.28
CA SER A 45 -6.44 5.29 4.97
C SER A 45 -5.74 4.98 3.63
N ASN A 46 -5.22 6.01 2.98
CA ASN A 46 -4.50 5.88 1.70
C ASN A 46 -3.11 5.30 1.91
N THR A 47 -2.87 4.09 1.39
CA THR A 47 -1.60 3.38 1.54
C THR A 47 -0.41 4.16 0.97
N ILE A 48 -0.57 4.74 -0.23
CA ILE A 48 0.49 5.48 -0.92
C ILE A 48 0.89 6.70 -0.11
N GLU A 49 -0.09 7.49 0.33
CA GLU A 49 0.15 8.72 1.09
C GLU A 49 0.86 8.45 2.43
N ILE A 50 0.46 7.38 3.13
CA ILE A 50 1.09 7.00 4.40
C ILE A 50 2.54 6.61 4.18
N VAL A 51 2.81 5.77 3.19
CA VAL A 51 4.15 5.31 2.89
C VAL A 51 5.04 6.48 2.45
N ASP A 52 4.55 7.37 1.59
CA ASP A 52 5.28 8.56 1.18
C ASP A 52 5.62 9.48 2.38
N LYS A 53 4.68 9.64 3.33
CA LYS A 53 4.94 10.37 4.58
C LYS A 53 5.98 9.67 5.46
N ILE A 54 5.96 8.35 5.53
CA ILE A 54 6.97 7.58 6.29
C ILE A 54 8.34 7.77 5.65
N HIS A 55 8.46 7.58 4.33
CA HIS A 55 9.72 7.79 3.61
C HIS A 55 10.28 9.19 3.83
N GLY A 56 9.43 10.21 3.76
CA GLY A 56 9.84 11.59 4.01
C GLY A 56 10.32 11.86 5.45
N LYS A 57 9.86 11.06 6.42
CA LYS A 57 10.23 11.23 7.83
C LYS A 57 11.35 10.33 8.31
N LEU A 58 11.77 9.34 7.54
CA LEU A 58 12.80 8.38 7.96
C LEU A 58 14.11 9.06 8.33
N ALA A 59 14.55 10.04 7.54
CA ALA A 59 15.78 10.80 7.82
C ALA A 59 15.65 11.60 9.12
N GLU A 60 14.52 12.27 9.34
CA GLU A 60 14.26 13.04 10.56
C GLU A 60 14.23 12.13 11.80
N ILE A 61 13.57 10.96 11.69
CA ILE A 61 13.52 9.97 12.78
C ILE A 61 14.92 9.46 13.10
N LEU A 62 15.73 9.18 12.08
CA LEU A 62 17.10 8.70 12.28
C LEU A 62 17.97 9.73 13.00
N GLU A 63 17.88 10.99 12.60
CA GLU A 63 18.60 12.08 13.25
C GLU A 63 18.14 12.28 14.71
N ARG A 64 16.86 12.26 14.98
CA ARG A 64 16.32 12.33 16.36
C ARG A 64 16.82 11.18 17.24
N LEU A 65 16.85 9.95 16.71
CA LEU A 65 17.36 8.80 17.45
C LEU A 65 18.84 8.92 17.77
N LYS A 66 19.64 9.51 16.88
CA LYS A 66 21.06 9.79 17.12
C LYS A 66 21.23 10.90 18.15
N GLU A 67 20.44 11.97 18.05
CA GLU A 67 20.48 13.09 19.00
C GLU A 67 20.10 12.67 20.43
N GLU A 68 19.06 11.84 20.57
CA GLU A 68 18.60 11.35 21.88
C GLU A 68 19.65 10.50 22.61
N LYS A 69 20.59 9.92 21.87
CA LYS A 69 21.64 9.04 22.40
C LYS A 69 23.03 9.68 22.42
N ARG A 70 23.09 11.00 22.23
CA ARG A 70 24.33 11.74 22.44
C ARG A 70 24.64 11.86 23.93
N ASP A 71 25.94 11.75 24.27
CA ASP A 71 26.41 12.02 25.62
C ASP A 71 26.37 13.54 25.93
N ALA A 72 26.62 13.90 27.21
CA ALA A 72 26.64 15.30 27.62
C ALA A 72 27.79 16.10 26.94
N ALA A 73 28.76 15.46 26.34
CA ALA A 73 29.85 16.07 25.56
C ALA A 73 29.52 16.22 24.06
N GLY A 74 28.32 15.75 23.64
CA GLY A 74 27.86 15.81 22.25
C GLY A 74 28.40 14.69 21.35
N ASN A 75 29.01 13.65 21.91
CA ASN A 75 29.49 12.53 21.14
C ASN A 75 28.37 11.50 20.93
N ASP A 76 28.30 10.91 19.72
CA ASP A 76 27.34 9.87 19.42
C ASP A 76 27.68 8.56 20.20
N ASP A 77 26.65 7.85 20.70
CA ASP A 77 26.85 6.51 21.25
C ASP A 77 27.49 5.63 20.16
N PRO A 78 28.62 4.95 20.45
CA PRO A 78 29.30 4.09 19.50
C PRO A 78 28.40 3.04 18.85
N LYS A 79 27.31 2.65 19.53
CA LYS A 79 26.31 1.71 18.99
C LYS A 79 25.36 2.34 17.98
N MET A 80 25.25 3.69 17.98
CA MET A 80 24.36 4.46 17.09
C MET A 80 25.07 4.98 15.83
N VAL A 81 26.40 4.96 15.80
CA VAL A 81 27.19 5.42 14.63
C VAL A 81 26.79 4.66 13.35
N ASN A 82 26.46 3.37 13.46
CA ASN A 82 26.06 2.53 12.33
C ASN A 82 24.54 2.27 12.29
N LEU A 83 23.74 3.08 12.98
CA LEU A 83 22.28 2.94 12.93
C LEU A 83 21.77 3.38 11.55
N SER A 84 21.07 2.47 10.87
CA SER A 84 20.37 2.73 9.62
C SER A 84 18.92 2.29 9.73
N LEU A 85 18.02 3.06 9.14
CA LEU A 85 16.62 2.71 8.98
C LEU A 85 16.38 2.36 7.52
N GLU A 86 15.92 1.16 7.26
CA GLU A 86 15.64 0.68 5.91
C GLU A 86 14.22 0.13 5.83
N VAL A 87 13.51 0.48 4.77
CA VAL A 87 12.18 -0.05 4.50
C VAL A 87 12.34 -1.40 3.82
N VAL A 88 12.03 -2.47 4.55
CA VAL A 88 12.19 -3.86 4.07
C VAL A 88 10.99 -4.29 3.21
N MET A 89 9.79 -3.80 3.54
CA MET A 89 8.57 -4.13 2.81
C MET A 89 7.72 -2.88 2.63
N ASP A 90 7.47 -2.55 1.37
CA ASP A 90 6.64 -1.41 0.96
C ASP A 90 5.42 -1.90 0.18
N GLN A 91 4.23 -1.77 0.78
CA GLN A 91 2.98 -2.15 0.11
C GLN A 91 2.54 -1.14 -0.95
N SER A 92 3.03 0.10 -0.92
CA SER A 92 2.65 1.11 -1.91
C SER A 92 3.14 0.75 -3.32
N VAL A 93 4.26 0.04 -3.41
CA VAL A 93 4.81 -0.45 -4.69
C VAL A 93 3.78 -1.32 -5.41
N LYS A 94 3.15 -2.27 -4.71
CA LYS A 94 2.12 -3.14 -5.28
C LYS A 94 0.87 -2.38 -5.72
N VAL A 95 0.48 -1.36 -4.97
CA VAL A 95 -0.66 -0.50 -5.33
C VAL A 95 -0.34 0.33 -6.57
N ARG A 96 0.86 0.92 -6.65
CA ARG A 96 1.32 1.68 -7.83
C ARG A 96 1.44 0.80 -9.08
N GLU A 97 2.03 -0.38 -8.94
CA GLU A 97 2.09 -1.38 -10.02
C GLU A 97 0.70 -1.78 -10.50
N GLY A 98 -0.26 -1.99 -9.57
CA GLY A 98 -1.64 -2.32 -9.90
C GLY A 98 -2.37 -1.20 -10.65
N ILE A 99 -2.17 0.06 -10.25
CA ILE A 99 -2.71 1.22 -10.97
C ILE A 99 -2.14 1.28 -12.39
N ASN A 100 -0.83 1.13 -12.53
CA ASN A 100 -0.20 1.15 -13.85
C ASN A 100 -0.66 -0.02 -14.74
N ALA A 101 -0.76 -1.23 -14.18
CA ALA A 101 -1.29 -2.40 -14.87
C ALA A 101 -2.74 -2.19 -15.34
N LEU A 102 -3.58 -1.54 -14.53
CA LEU A 102 -4.95 -1.21 -14.89
C LEU A 102 -5.01 -0.26 -16.11
N TRP A 103 -4.17 0.78 -16.13
CA TRP A 103 -4.10 1.71 -17.25
C TRP A 103 -3.62 1.01 -18.53
N ILE A 104 -2.58 0.18 -18.45
CA ILE A 104 -2.06 -0.58 -19.58
C ILE A 104 -3.12 -1.57 -20.09
N ALA A 105 -3.73 -2.34 -19.19
CA ALA A 105 -4.78 -3.30 -19.56
C ALA A 105 -6.00 -2.61 -20.16
N GLY A 106 -6.40 -1.46 -19.61
CA GLY A 106 -7.50 -0.65 -20.15
C GLY A 106 -7.20 -0.12 -21.55
N ALA A 107 -6.01 0.40 -21.77
CA ALA A 107 -5.58 0.90 -23.09
C ALA A 107 -5.49 -0.22 -24.14
N LEU A 108 -4.88 -1.35 -23.78
CA LEU A 108 -4.82 -2.52 -24.67
C LEU A 108 -6.20 -3.10 -24.95
N GLY A 109 -7.05 -3.22 -23.91
CA GLY A 109 -8.43 -3.67 -24.05
C GLY A 109 -9.23 -2.77 -25.00
N ALA A 110 -9.12 -1.44 -24.83
CA ALA A 110 -9.76 -0.47 -25.71
C ALA A 110 -9.29 -0.60 -27.17
N LEU A 111 -7.98 -0.76 -27.36
CA LEU A 111 -7.40 -0.93 -28.69
C LEU A 111 -7.89 -2.22 -29.37
N PHE A 112 -7.86 -3.35 -28.67
CA PHE A 112 -8.30 -4.63 -29.24
C PHE A 112 -9.81 -4.66 -29.44
N ALA A 113 -10.60 -4.19 -28.47
CA ALA A 113 -12.05 -4.09 -28.61
C ALA A 113 -12.43 -3.16 -29.79
N GLY A 114 -11.78 -2.01 -29.90
CA GLY A 114 -11.97 -1.09 -31.00
C GLY A 114 -11.60 -1.71 -32.36
N ALA A 115 -10.49 -2.46 -32.44
CA ALA A 115 -10.10 -3.14 -33.67
C ALA A 115 -11.11 -4.20 -34.08
N VAL A 116 -11.60 -5.02 -33.14
CA VAL A 116 -12.63 -6.05 -33.39
C VAL A 116 -13.91 -5.40 -33.88
N VAL A 117 -14.39 -4.38 -33.20
CA VAL A 117 -15.62 -3.66 -33.56
C VAL A 117 -15.47 -3.01 -34.95
N LEU A 118 -14.33 -2.38 -35.24
CA LEU A 118 -14.08 -1.77 -36.55
C LEU A 118 -14.11 -2.80 -37.69
N VAL A 119 -13.56 -4.00 -37.47
CA VAL A 119 -13.56 -5.08 -38.47
C VAL A 119 -14.94 -5.66 -38.70
N PHE A 120 -15.70 -5.89 -37.63
CA PHE A 120 -17.02 -6.53 -37.71
C PHE A 120 -18.13 -5.55 -38.12
N LEU A 121 -18.21 -4.38 -37.48
CA LEU A 121 -19.26 -3.41 -37.74
C LEU A 121 -18.94 -2.44 -38.87
N ARG A 122 -17.67 -2.33 -39.25
CA ARG A 122 -17.16 -1.37 -40.27
C ARG A 122 -17.64 0.07 -40.05
N SER A 123 -17.95 0.40 -38.79
CA SER A 123 -18.46 1.69 -38.36
C SER A 123 -17.44 2.37 -37.45
N LEU A 124 -16.85 3.45 -37.94
CA LEU A 124 -15.89 4.24 -37.17
C LEU A 124 -16.54 4.91 -35.96
N SER A 125 -17.80 5.31 -36.10
CA SER A 125 -18.57 5.94 -35.03
C SER A 125 -18.79 5.00 -33.85
N SER A 126 -19.21 3.75 -34.10
CA SER A 126 -19.42 2.71 -33.07
C SER A 126 -18.11 2.34 -32.38
N THR A 127 -17.01 2.27 -33.15
CA THR A 127 -15.68 2.03 -32.61
C THR A 127 -15.24 3.14 -31.67
N LEU A 128 -15.45 4.41 -32.03
CA LEU A 128 -15.09 5.55 -31.22
C LEU A 128 -15.85 5.58 -29.88
N VAL A 129 -17.13 5.20 -29.91
CA VAL A 129 -17.95 5.11 -28.69
C VAL A 129 -17.33 4.11 -27.70
N ILE A 130 -16.91 2.92 -28.15
CA ILE A 130 -16.30 1.93 -27.26
C ILE A 130 -14.96 2.40 -26.72
N VAL A 131 -14.09 2.93 -27.59
CA VAL A 131 -12.76 3.40 -27.20
C VAL A 131 -12.83 4.52 -26.15
N VAL A 132 -13.84 5.39 -26.24
CA VAL A 132 -14.07 6.46 -25.25
C VAL A 132 -14.79 5.93 -24.00
N ALA A 133 -15.72 5.00 -24.14
CA ALA A 133 -16.49 4.47 -23.02
C ALA A 133 -15.59 3.80 -21.96
N ILE A 134 -14.52 3.10 -22.37
CA ILE A 134 -13.61 2.40 -21.44
C ILE A 134 -12.93 3.36 -20.46
N PRO A 135 -12.18 4.38 -20.89
CA PRO A 135 -11.55 5.30 -19.95
C PRO A 135 -12.57 6.10 -19.13
N VAL A 136 -13.71 6.48 -19.70
CA VAL A 136 -14.78 7.15 -18.96
C VAL A 136 -15.34 6.26 -17.85
N SER A 137 -15.51 4.98 -18.11
CA SER A 137 -15.99 4.01 -17.10
C SER A 137 -14.99 3.82 -15.97
N ILE A 138 -13.68 3.72 -16.28
CA ILE A 138 -12.62 3.65 -15.27
C ILE A 138 -12.65 4.91 -14.39
N LEU A 139 -12.70 6.09 -14.99
CA LEU A 139 -12.76 7.35 -14.25
C LEU A 139 -14.02 7.45 -13.39
N SER A 140 -15.19 7.09 -13.93
CA SER A 140 -16.45 7.07 -13.18
C SER A 140 -16.40 6.12 -11.98
N SER A 141 -15.77 4.96 -12.13
CA SER A 141 -15.59 4.00 -11.04
C SER A 141 -14.64 4.53 -9.95
N LEU A 142 -13.56 5.22 -10.32
CA LEU A 142 -12.65 5.87 -9.36
C LEU A 142 -13.36 7.01 -8.61
N ILE A 143 -14.17 7.79 -9.30
CA ILE A 143 -15.00 8.84 -8.69
C ILE A 143 -16.01 8.21 -7.72
N GLY A 144 -16.69 7.12 -8.12
CA GLY A 144 -17.60 6.39 -7.25
C GLY A 144 -16.94 5.83 -6.00
N LEU A 145 -15.72 5.30 -6.13
CA LEU A 145 -14.88 4.85 -5.01
C LEU A 145 -14.58 6.00 -4.04
N TYR A 146 -14.22 7.16 -4.56
CA TYR A 146 -13.95 8.36 -3.77
C TYR A 146 -15.17 8.81 -2.96
N PHE A 147 -16.35 8.93 -3.61
CA PHE A 147 -17.59 9.33 -2.93
C PHE A 147 -18.09 8.29 -1.93
N SER A 148 -17.76 7.01 -2.12
CA SER A 148 -18.09 5.93 -1.17
C SER A 148 -17.16 5.91 0.04
N GLY A 149 -16.19 6.81 0.15
CA GLY A 149 -15.22 6.84 1.23
C GLY A 149 -14.19 5.69 1.20
N ASN A 150 -14.13 4.98 0.08
CA ASN A 150 -13.19 3.88 -0.09
C ASN A 150 -11.88 4.39 -0.69
N THR A 151 -10.78 3.73 -0.32
CA THR A 151 -9.45 4.05 -0.85
C THR A 151 -9.02 3.09 -1.94
N VAL A 152 -8.17 3.59 -2.84
CA VAL A 152 -7.53 2.75 -3.86
C VAL A 152 -6.50 1.85 -3.18
N ASN A 153 -6.72 0.55 -3.28
CA ASN A 153 -5.85 -0.50 -2.74
C ASN A 153 -5.87 -1.72 -3.69
N ALA A 154 -5.08 -2.75 -3.39
CA ALA A 154 -4.97 -3.93 -4.25
C ALA A 154 -6.32 -4.64 -4.49
N MET A 155 -7.21 -4.65 -3.47
CA MET A 155 -8.55 -5.27 -3.59
C MET A 155 -9.49 -4.47 -4.48
N THR A 156 -9.54 -3.13 -4.27
CA THR A 156 -10.39 -2.25 -5.10
C THR A 156 -9.89 -2.21 -6.55
N LEU A 157 -8.57 -2.22 -6.78
CA LEU A 157 -7.98 -2.30 -8.12
C LEU A 157 -8.30 -3.64 -8.80
N GLY A 158 -8.23 -4.76 -8.09
CA GLY A 158 -8.60 -6.06 -8.62
C GLY A 158 -10.08 -6.13 -9.02
N GLY A 159 -10.97 -5.60 -8.17
CA GLY A 159 -12.40 -5.47 -8.46
C GLY A 159 -12.68 -4.58 -9.67
N LEU A 160 -11.95 -3.46 -9.77
CA LEU A 160 -12.07 -2.52 -10.89
C LEU A 160 -11.61 -3.14 -12.21
N ALA A 161 -10.50 -3.87 -12.20
CA ALA A 161 -10.00 -4.57 -13.38
C ALA A 161 -11.01 -5.62 -13.90
N LEU A 162 -11.64 -6.37 -12.98
CA LEU A 162 -12.69 -7.33 -13.33
C LEU A 162 -13.92 -6.62 -13.89
N ALA A 163 -14.37 -5.53 -13.25
CA ALA A 163 -15.55 -4.77 -13.68
C ALA A 163 -15.37 -4.17 -15.09
N VAL A 164 -14.17 -3.66 -15.39
CA VAL A 164 -13.85 -3.11 -16.73
C VAL A 164 -13.98 -4.19 -17.80
N GLY A 165 -13.48 -5.40 -17.56
CA GLY A 165 -13.64 -6.52 -18.50
C GLY A 165 -15.11 -6.84 -18.81
N ILE A 166 -15.93 -6.99 -17.78
CA ILE A 166 -17.37 -7.27 -17.93
C ILE A 166 -18.08 -6.13 -18.67
N LEU A 167 -17.71 -4.87 -18.40
CA LEU A 167 -18.33 -3.70 -19.00
C LEU A 167 -18.01 -3.60 -20.49
N ILE A 168 -16.78 -3.92 -20.91
CA ILE A 168 -16.39 -3.96 -22.32
C ILE A 168 -17.22 -4.97 -23.08
N ASP A 169 -17.38 -6.17 -22.54
CA ASP A 169 -18.18 -7.23 -23.17
C ASP A 169 -19.65 -6.82 -23.34
N GLN A 170 -20.25 -6.21 -22.33
CA GLN A 170 -21.62 -5.69 -22.40
C GLN A 170 -21.76 -4.54 -23.42
N ALA A 171 -20.80 -3.65 -23.47
CA ALA A 171 -20.83 -2.54 -24.43
C ALA A 171 -20.77 -3.03 -25.89
N ILE A 172 -19.95 -4.06 -26.17
CA ILE A 172 -19.85 -4.66 -27.50
C ILE A 172 -21.20 -5.29 -27.91
N VAL A 173 -21.81 -6.06 -27.02
CA VAL A 173 -23.11 -6.73 -27.29
C VAL A 173 -24.22 -5.71 -27.56
N VAL A 174 -24.28 -4.62 -26.78
CA VAL A 174 -25.28 -3.57 -26.97
C VAL A 174 -25.08 -2.86 -28.30
N LEU A 175 -23.85 -2.53 -28.67
CA LEU A 175 -23.56 -1.86 -29.94
C LEU A 175 -23.85 -2.74 -31.15
N ASP A 176 -23.51 -4.01 -31.11
CA ASP A 176 -23.85 -4.97 -32.16
C ASP A 176 -25.35 -5.05 -32.37
N ASN A 177 -26.11 -5.09 -31.28
CA ASN A 177 -27.57 -5.13 -31.32
C ASN A 177 -28.18 -3.84 -31.92
N ILE A 178 -27.65 -2.66 -31.53
CA ILE A 178 -28.07 -1.37 -32.09
C ILE A 178 -27.81 -1.33 -33.60
N GLU A 179 -26.62 -1.70 -34.03
CA GLU A 179 -26.23 -1.65 -35.45
C GLU A 179 -27.08 -2.59 -36.29
N ARG A 180 -27.38 -3.79 -35.77
CA ARG A 180 -28.28 -4.75 -36.44
C ARG A 180 -29.71 -4.24 -36.61
N HIS A 181 -30.20 -3.37 -35.72
CA HIS A 181 -31.53 -2.77 -35.83
C HIS A 181 -31.59 -1.49 -36.63
N MET A 182 -30.44 -0.89 -36.95
CA MET A 182 -30.36 0.28 -37.81
C MET A 182 -30.16 -0.03 -39.29
N GLN A 183 -29.85 -1.27 -39.62
CA GLN A 183 -29.78 -1.78 -40.99
C GLN A 183 -31.13 -2.32 -41.45
#